data_6c60b73db5bcfc5f8a834ec483ea1459
#
_entry.id   6c60b73db5bcfc5f8a834ec483ea1459
#
_cell.length_a   1.000
_cell.length_b   1.000
_cell.length_c   1.000
_cell.angle_alpha   90.00
_cell.angle_beta   90.00
_cell.angle_gamma   90.00
#
_symmetry.space_group_name_H-M   'P 1'
#
loop_
_entity.id
_entity.type
_entity.pdbx_description
1 polymer ?
#
loop_
_entity_poly.entity_id
_entity_poly.type
_entity_poly.pdbx_seq_one_letter_code
_entity_poly.pdbx_strand_id
1 'polypeptide(L)'
;MMINGLIPPELHAQLLDLQNYQRRTSGVEQLKHILLELDLQQVSSGSVLEFIQLLRRLLDDSNFKVLCGALQLISLLIQKLEGDVERYYEEIVSVTARALGDSRSVTRHEYMNVFRQLMRMVGPQKVLDLLVAQLKHRNSRVREDVINIITAAVLTHPRKDFDIPGLCAEAAPALADSKKKVRHAALELFAVFDCCLDTGKKQPLMKAVDRVELAGDAEGLMAAVQARRARHVLPRLSTDGTVEYALALPRPGQRRTPQLGSGADLDWVLNGGRGHSSRSDVDLTDNTPQQRRMVSAGKGKNKLPWERSALSEELQTNGKTPDQHVISEDPSSSTRLRQHSGARYSPSEPLLSPRRTRRSLGRLRRSGSLDSDPDIFKAASPSESEK
;
A
#
# COMPACT_ATOMS: atom_id res chain seq x y z
N MET A 1 15.17 -8.63 40.13
CA MET A 1 16.34 -8.69 39.21
C MET A 1 15.80 -8.45 37.80
N MET A 2 16.30 -7.48 37.05
CA MET A 2 15.80 -7.16 35.70
C MET A 2 16.28 -8.24 34.73
N ILE A 3 15.41 -8.66 33.80
CA ILE A 3 15.81 -9.51 32.66
C ILE A 3 16.58 -8.61 31.71
N ASN A 4 17.83 -9.01 31.40
CA ASN A 4 18.73 -8.26 30.51
C ASN A 4 18.97 -6.80 30.94
N GLY A 5 18.83 -6.51 32.26
CA GLY A 5 18.97 -5.15 32.81
C GLY A 5 17.89 -4.16 32.37
N LEU A 6 16.90 -4.59 31.58
CA LEU A 6 15.91 -3.73 30.90
C LEU A 6 14.48 -3.99 31.36
N ILE A 7 14.10 -5.23 31.62
CA ILE A 7 12.70 -5.63 31.75
C ILE A 7 12.47 -6.38 33.05
N PRO A 8 11.46 -5.97 33.87
CA PRO A 8 11.05 -6.77 35.02
C PRO A 8 10.55 -8.16 34.59
N PRO A 9 10.83 -9.24 35.34
CA PRO A 9 10.39 -10.60 34.98
C PRO A 9 8.88 -10.74 34.82
N GLU A 10 8.10 -10.04 35.63
CA GLU A 10 6.64 -10.04 35.58
C GLU A 10 6.14 -9.43 34.26
N LEU A 11 6.76 -8.33 33.82
CA LEU A 11 6.44 -7.68 32.55
C LEU A 11 6.85 -8.57 31.37
N HIS A 12 8.00 -9.21 31.43
CA HIS A 12 8.42 -10.17 30.40
C HIS A 12 7.42 -11.33 30.26
N ALA A 13 6.96 -11.91 31.37
CA ALA A 13 5.94 -12.95 31.38
C ALA A 13 4.61 -12.44 30.82
N GLN A 14 4.25 -11.20 31.13
CA GLN A 14 3.03 -10.55 30.60
C GLN A 14 3.10 -10.35 29.09
N LEU A 15 4.22 -9.90 28.56
CA LEU A 15 4.44 -9.68 27.13
C LEU A 15 4.37 -10.97 26.30
N LEU A 16 4.71 -12.10 26.90
CA LEU A 16 4.73 -13.42 26.26
C LEU A 16 3.52 -14.30 26.61
N ASP A 17 2.50 -13.75 27.27
CA ASP A 17 1.26 -14.48 27.59
C ASP A 17 0.46 -14.78 26.32
N LEU A 18 0.59 -15.99 25.81
CA LEU A 18 -0.06 -16.43 24.57
C LEU A 18 -1.59 -16.46 24.68
N GLN A 19 -2.16 -16.59 25.87
CA GLN A 19 -3.57 -16.73 26.08
C GLN A 19 -4.33 -15.42 26.08
N ASN A 20 -3.68 -14.32 26.51
CA ASN A 20 -4.37 -13.06 26.74
C ASN A 20 -3.69 -11.89 26.02
N TYR A 21 -4.23 -11.50 24.86
CA TYR A 21 -3.69 -10.37 24.11
C TYR A 21 -3.83 -9.02 24.83
N GLN A 22 -4.85 -8.88 25.72
CA GLN A 22 -5.01 -7.63 26.50
C GLN A 22 -3.85 -7.45 27.48
N ARG A 23 -3.40 -8.55 28.13
CA ARG A 23 -2.21 -8.52 28.97
C ARG A 23 -0.98 -8.14 28.15
N ARG A 24 -0.78 -8.74 26.97
CA ARG A 24 0.33 -8.37 26.08
C ARG A 24 0.28 -6.90 25.64
N THR A 25 -0.91 -6.40 25.26
CA THR A 25 -1.08 -4.98 24.87
C THR A 25 -0.76 -4.05 26.06
N SER A 26 -1.28 -4.34 27.27
CA SER A 26 -0.95 -3.59 28.46
C SER A 26 0.53 -3.65 28.79
N GLY A 27 1.16 -4.82 28.62
CA GLY A 27 2.61 -4.97 28.80
C GLY A 27 3.42 -4.13 27.83
N VAL A 28 3.00 -4.02 26.57
CA VAL A 28 3.63 -3.15 25.57
C VAL A 28 3.56 -1.67 25.99
N GLU A 29 2.42 -1.21 26.51
CA GLU A 29 2.31 0.17 27.00
C GLU A 29 3.21 0.42 28.23
N GLN A 30 3.27 -0.52 29.16
CA GLN A 30 4.19 -0.43 30.31
C GLN A 30 5.66 -0.40 29.83
N LEU A 31 6.00 -1.22 28.85
CA LEU A 31 7.36 -1.27 28.30
C LEU A 31 7.75 0.06 27.62
N LYS A 32 6.79 0.75 26.97
CA LYS A 32 7.05 2.10 26.44
C LYS A 32 7.42 3.10 27.53
N HIS A 33 6.69 3.08 28.65
CA HIS A 33 7.01 3.96 29.79
C HIS A 33 8.40 3.67 30.34
N ILE A 34 8.74 2.39 30.55
CA ILE A 34 10.07 2.00 31.01
C ILE A 34 11.15 2.49 30.03
N LEU A 35 10.96 2.28 28.73
CA LEU A 35 11.93 2.69 27.72
C LEU A 35 12.11 4.21 27.65
N LEU A 36 11.05 4.99 27.92
CA LEU A 36 11.13 6.46 27.96
C LEU A 36 12.00 6.96 29.11
N GLU A 37 11.93 6.29 30.27
CA GLU A 37 12.68 6.66 31.47
C GLU A 37 14.11 6.10 31.48
N LEU A 38 14.38 5.05 30.69
CA LEU A 38 15.65 4.34 30.69
C LEU A 38 16.75 5.15 30.02
N ASP A 39 17.92 5.16 30.68
CA ASP A 39 19.16 5.64 30.07
C ASP A 39 19.89 4.48 29.39
N LEU A 40 19.82 4.43 28.04
CA LEU A 40 20.44 3.37 27.24
C LEU A 40 21.98 3.42 27.25
N GLN A 41 22.59 4.55 27.63
CA GLN A 41 24.05 4.68 27.71
C GLN A 41 24.64 3.76 28.80
N GLN A 42 23.84 3.41 29.81
CA GLN A 42 24.24 2.52 30.88
C GLN A 42 23.94 1.05 30.60
N VAL A 43 23.33 0.74 29.47
CA VAL A 43 22.90 -0.60 29.10
C VAL A 43 23.95 -1.29 28.23
N SER A 44 24.22 -2.55 28.48
CA SER A 44 25.17 -3.31 27.65
C SER A 44 24.64 -3.54 26.23
N SER A 45 25.54 -3.57 25.27
CA SER A 45 25.17 -3.84 23.85
C SER A 45 24.45 -5.19 23.70
N GLY A 46 24.82 -6.20 24.47
CA GLY A 46 24.16 -7.51 24.51
C GLY A 46 22.70 -7.39 24.95
N SER A 47 22.43 -6.59 26.00
CA SER A 47 21.07 -6.36 26.50
C SER A 47 20.19 -5.65 25.45
N VAL A 48 20.74 -4.70 24.68
CA VAL A 48 20.02 -4.03 23.58
C VAL A 48 19.66 -5.04 22.48
N LEU A 49 20.58 -5.92 22.09
CA LEU A 49 20.30 -6.97 21.09
C LEU A 49 19.23 -7.94 21.59
N GLU A 50 19.27 -8.37 22.82
CA GLU A 50 18.24 -9.23 23.41
C GLU A 50 16.87 -8.54 23.47
N PHE A 51 16.85 -7.24 23.74
CA PHE A 51 15.63 -6.44 23.65
C PHE A 51 15.08 -6.41 22.23
N ILE A 52 15.93 -6.20 21.21
CA ILE A 52 15.52 -6.27 19.80
C ILE A 52 14.95 -7.65 19.45
N GLN A 53 15.52 -8.75 20.00
CA GLN A 53 14.98 -10.09 19.80
C GLN A 53 13.63 -10.31 20.51
N LEU A 54 13.38 -9.66 21.64
CA LEU A 54 12.04 -9.63 22.23
C LEU A 54 11.03 -8.90 21.32
N LEU A 55 11.40 -7.72 20.80
CA LEU A 55 10.56 -6.98 19.86
C LEU A 55 10.23 -7.81 18.60
N ARG A 56 11.18 -8.62 18.14
CA ARG A 56 10.93 -9.57 17.04
C ARG A 56 9.78 -10.54 17.36
N ARG A 57 9.72 -11.06 18.59
CA ARG A 57 8.63 -11.96 19.01
C ARG A 57 7.29 -11.24 19.04
N LEU A 58 7.27 -9.98 19.48
CA LEU A 58 6.07 -9.16 19.51
C LEU A 58 5.57 -8.77 18.10
N LEU A 59 6.47 -8.66 17.12
CA LEU A 59 6.09 -8.42 15.72
C LEU A 59 5.48 -9.66 15.05
N ASP A 60 5.71 -10.87 15.58
CA ASP A 60 5.07 -12.10 15.11
C ASP A 60 3.70 -12.33 15.76
N ASP A 61 3.22 -11.40 16.60
CA ASP A 61 1.93 -11.52 17.28
C ASP A 61 0.76 -11.45 16.31
N SER A 62 -0.23 -12.32 16.52
CA SER A 62 -1.46 -12.34 15.73
C SER A 62 -2.34 -11.10 15.98
N ASN A 63 -2.18 -10.45 17.14
CA ASN A 63 -2.92 -9.25 17.48
C ASN A 63 -2.19 -7.99 16.97
N PHE A 64 -2.85 -7.25 16.08
CA PHE A 64 -2.27 -6.07 15.46
C PHE A 64 -1.91 -4.94 16.45
N LYS A 65 -2.60 -4.85 17.61
CA LYS A 65 -2.27 -3.83 18.62
C LYS A 65 -0.92 -4.10 19.26
N VAL A 66 -0.60 -5.38 19.52
CA VAL A 66 0.72 -5.79 20.00
C VAL A 66 1.78 -5.52 18.94
N LEU A 67 1.51 -5.91 17.70
CA LEU A 67 2.41 -5.67 16.57
C LEU A 67 2.69 -4.17 16.37
N CYS A 68 1.65 -3.32 16.29
CA CYS A 68 1.83 -1.87 16.17
C CYS A 68 2.57 -1.29 17.37
N GLY A 69 2.25 -1.74 18.58
CA GLY A 69 2.96 -1.32 19.78
C GLY A 69 4.45 -1.70 19.76
N ALA A 70 4.79 -2.88 19.23
CA ALA A 70 6.18 -3.28 19.02
C ALA A 70 6.91 -2.37 18.01
N LEU A 71 6.26 -1.97 16.91
CA LEU A 71 6.83 -0.99 15.97
C LEU A 71 7.06 0.38 16.63
N GLN A 72 6.15 0.81 17.49
CA GLN A 72 6.30 2.05 18.25
C GLN A 72 7.46 1.95 19.26
N LEU A 73 7.65 0.79 19.90
CA LEU A 73 8.81 0.52 20.74
C LEU A 73 10.12 0.58 19.95
N ILE A 74 10.14 0.04 18.71
CA ILE A 74 11.31 0.17 17.84
C ILE A 74 11.58 1.64 17.51
N SER A 75 10.54 2.43 17.21
CA SER A 75 10.69 3.88 16.98
C SER A 75 11.28 4.61 18.18
N LEU A 76 10.82 4.28 19.39
CA LEU A 76 11.37 4.83 20.64
C LEU A 76 12.82 4.39 20.86
N LEU A 77 13.13 3.12 20.61
CA LEU A 77 14.48 2.59 20.72
C LEU A 77 15.45 3.34 19.80
N ILE A 78 15.09 3.57 18.55
CA ILE A 78 15.90 4.34 17.59
C ILE A 78 16.15 5.76 18.13
N GLN A 79 15.13 6.42 18.66
CA GLN A 79 15.26 7.77 19.22
C GLN A 79 16.21 7.80 20.43
N LYS A 80 16.14 6.79 21.30
CA LYS A 80 16.96 6.68 22.49
C LYS A 80 18.40 6.24 22.24
N LEU A 81 18.62 5.46 21.17
CA LEU A 81 19.97 5.04 20.76
C LEU A 81 20.78 6.17 20.13
N GLU A 82 20.09 7.16 19.55
CA GLU A 82 20.75 8.30 18.90
C GLU A 82 21.88 7.86 17.94
N GLY A 83 23.13 8.30 18.17
CA GLY A 83 24.29 7.94 17.36
C GLY A 83 24.66 6.45 17.42
N ASP A 84 24.30 5.74 18.49
CA ASP A 84 24.57 4.30 18.62
C ASP A 84 23.68 3.40 17.77
N VAL A 85 22.64 3.96 17.15
CA VAL A 85 21.74 3.21 16.26
C VAL A 85 22.51 2.54 15.10
N GLU A 86 23.65 3.10 14.70
CA GLU A 86 24.55 2.56 13.66
C GLU A 86 25.04 1.14 13.99
N ARG A 87 25.08 0.77 15.26
CA ARG A 87 25.51 -0.58 15.71
C ARG A 87 24.42 -1.63 15.59
N TYR A 88 23.15 -1.20 15.50
CA TYR A 88 21.98 -2.10 15.58
C TYR A 88 21.05 -1.98 14.40
N TYR A 89 21.35 -1.13 13.41
CA TYR A 89 20.41 -0.85 12.31
C TYR A 89 20.08 -2.10 11.49
N GLU A 90 21.02 -3.01 11.30
CA GLU A 90 20.80 -4.25 10.54
C GLU A 90 19.75 -5.14 11.21
N GLU A 91 19.88 -5.34 12.52
CA GLU A 91 18.93 -6.09 13.32
C GLU A 91 17.57 -5.40 13.34
N ILE A 92 17.55 -4.08 13.51
CA ILE A 92 16.30 -3.30 13.51
C ILE A 92 15.60 -3.39 12.16
N VAL A 93 16.32 -3.27 11.05
CA VAL A 93 15.76 -3.47 9.70
C VAL A 93 15.21 -4.88 9.55
N SER A 94 16.00 -5.90 9.91
CA SER A 94 15.60 -7.31 9.83
C SER A 94 14.33 -7.62 10.62
N VAL A 95 14.24 -7.07 11.83
CA VAL A 95 13.09 -7.25 12.71
C VAL A 95 11.87 -6.50 12.17
N THR A 96 12.03 -5.22 11.79
CA THR A 96 10.94 -4.38 11.25
C THR A 96 10.37 -4.96 9.95
N ALA A 97 11.21 -5.56 9.10
CA ALA A 97 10.80 -6.18 7.84
C ALA A 97 9.76 -7.30 8.02
N ARG A 98 9.64 -7.88 9.22
CA ARG A 98 8.61 -8.89 9.53
C ARG A 98 7.18 -8.34 9.51
N ALA A 99 7.03 -7.03 9.74
CA ALA A 99 5.74 -6.36 9.68
C ALA A 99 5.28 -6.04 8.24
N LEU A 100 6.16 -6.20 7.23
CA LEU A 100 5.82 -5.95 5.83
C LEU A 100 4.77 -6.92 5.32
N GLY A 101 3.91 -6.44 4.46
CA GLY A 101 2.82 -7.23 3.87
C GLY A 101 1.56 -7.30 4.74
N ASP A 102 1.52 -6.62 5.86
CA ASP A 102 0.28 -6.46 6.64
C ASP A 102 -0.75 -5.65 5.85
N SER A 103 -2.00 -6.06 5.93
CA SER A 103 -3.09 -5.43 5.17
C SER A 103 -3.59 -4.11 5.78
N ARG A 104 -3.25 -3.85 7.03
CA ARG A 104 -3.76 -2.71 7.80
C ARG A 104 -2.93 -1.45 7.52
N SER A 105 -3.62 -0.33 7.29
CA SER A 105 -2.97 0.97 7.09
C SER A 105 -2.18 1.43 8.32
N VAL A 106 -2.69 1.14 9.53
CA VAL A 106 -2.02 1.49 10.79
C VAL A 106 -0.64 0.83 10.89
N THR A 107 -0.56 -0.48 10.63
CA THR A 107 0.72 -1.20 10.63
C THR A 107 1.69 -0.63 9.60
N ARG A 108 1.16 -0.30 8.40
CA ARG A 108 1.97 0.32 7.34
C ARG A 108 2.52 1.67 7.77
N HIS A 109 1.72 2.50 8.39
CA HIS A 109 2.16 3.79 8.92
C HIS A 109 3.30 3.61 9.92
N GLU A 110 3.18 2.68 10.86
CA GLU A 110 4.17 2.45 11.91
C GLU A 110 5.51 1.97 11.32
N TYR A 111 5.54 0.94 10.46
CA TYR A 111 6.82 0.49 9.89
C TYR A 111 7.43 1.53 8.94
N MET A 112 6.63 2.29 8.20
CA MET A 112 7.13 3.41 7.39
C MET A 112 7.80 4.47 8.25
N ASN A 113 7.25 4.75 9.44
CA ASN A 113 7.85 5.66 10.40
C ASN A 113 9.21 5.15 10.90
N VAL A 114 9.29 3.85 11.24
CA VAL A 114 10.56 3.21 11.65
C VAL A 114 11.62 3.35 10.56
N PHE A 115 11.31 2.97 9.31
CA PHE A 115 12.29 3.05 8.22
C PHE A 115 12.73 4.50 7.94
N ARG A 116 11.80 5.45 8.00
CA ARG A 116 12.15 6.87 7.82
C ARG A 116 13.07 7.38 8.92
N GLN A 117 12.86 6.97 10.17
CA GLN A 117 13.76 7.32 11.28
C GLN A 117 15.15 6.71 11.06
N LEU A 118 15.24 5.41 10.74
CA LEU A 118 16.51 4.76 10.45
C LEU A 118 17.27 5.44 9.31
N MET A 119 16.59 5.73 8.21
CA MET A 119 17.21 6.40 7.05
C MET A 119 17.79 7.77 7.38
N ARG A 120 17.17 8.51 8.31
CA ARG A 120 17.70 9.79 8.79
C ARG A 120 18.96 9.63 9.64
N MET A 121 19.05 8.53 10.39
CA MET A 121 20.15 8.30 11.32
C MET A 121 21.38 7.67 10.66
N VAL A 122 21.17 6.60 9.85
CA VAL A 122 22.26 5.82 9.27
C VAL A 122 22.46 6.02 7.77
N GLY A 123 21.56 6.79 7.15
CA GLY A 123 21.55 7.00 5.70
C GLY A 123 20.60 6.05 4.96
N PRO A 124 19.96 6.54 3.87
CA PRO A 124 18.93 5.78 3.20
C PRO A 124 19.46 4.56 2.44
N GLN A 125 20.63 4.67 1.77
CA GLN A 125 21.17 3.55 0.98
C GLN A 125 21.43 2.31 1.84
N LYS A 126 22.04 2.46 3.02
CA LYS A 126 22.31 1.35 3.93
C LYS A 126 21.07 0.57 4.31
N VAL A 127 19.98 1.29 4.59
CA VAL A 127 18.69 0.66 4.93
C VAL A 127 18.09 -0.04 3.70
N LEU A 128 18.16 0.57 2.52
CA LEU A 128 17.64 -0.02 1.29
C LEU A 128 18.42 -1.26 0.85
N ASP A 129 19.74 -1.30 1.02
CA ASP A 129 20.58 -2.47 0.70
C ASP A 129 20.10 -3.73 1.45
N LEU A 130 19.62 -3.58 2.67
CA LEU A 130 19.05 -4.68 3.44
C LEU A 130 17.64 -5.06 3.00
N LEU A 131 16.88 -4.10 2.44
CA LEU A 131 15.48 -4.31 2.05
C LEU A 131 15.32 -4.86 0.63
N VAL A 132 16.24 -4.59 -0.29
CA VAL A 132 16.10 -4.99 -1.72
C VAL A 132 15.97 -6.50 -1.90
N ALA A 133 16.54 -7.32 -1.00
CA ALA A 133 16.35 -8.77 -1.02
C ALA A 133 14.87 -9.18 -0.88
N GLN A 134 14.06 -8.36 -0.20
CA GLN A 134 12.63 -8.61 -0.01
C GLN A 134 11.80 -8.36 -1.28
N LEU A 135 12.37 -7.75 -2.33
CA LEU A 135 11.72 -7.65 -3.65
C LEU A 135 11.46 -9.02 -4.29
N LYS A 136 12.16 -10.07 -3.84
CA LYS A 136 11.97 -11.46 -4.27
C LYS A 136 11.05 -12.26 -3.33
N HIS A 137 10.44 -11.61 -2.32
CA HIS A 137 9.60 -12.28 -1.33
C HIS A 137 8.35 -12.89 -1.97
N ARG A 138 7.93 -14.10 -1.50
CA ARG A 138 6.74 -14.83 -2.01
C ARG A 138 5.43 -14.04 -1.90
N ASN A 139 5.28 -13.24 -0.82
CA ASN A 139 4.10 -12.40 -0.61
C ASN A 139 4.23 -11.10 -1.41
N SER A 140 3.31 -10.89 -2.36
CA SER A 140 3.30 -9.70 -3.21
C SER A 140 3.10 -8.39 -2.45
N ARG A 141 2.45 -8.42 -1.28
CA ARG A 141 2.30 -7.21 -0.46
C ARG A 141 3.66 -6.76 0.10
N VAL A 142 4.50 -7.71 0.51
CA VAL A 142 5.88 -7.39 0.94
C VAL A 142 6.64 -6.72 -0.21
N ARG A 143 6.56 -7.27 -1.43
CA ARG A 143 7.22 -6.67 -2.59
C ARG A 143 6.70 -5.26 -2.90
N GLU A 144 5.35 -5.07 -2.83
CA GLU A 144 4.70 -3.76 -2.98
C GLU A 144 5.19 -2.77 -1.91
N ASP A 145 5.24 -3.21 -0.65
CA ASP A 145 5.66 -2.37 0.48
C ASP A 145 7.13 -1.93 0.36
N VAL A 146 8.03 -2.84 -0.03
CA VAL A 146 9.45 -2.50 -0.26
C VAL A 146 9.61 -1.47 -1.38
N ILE A 147 8.89 -1.62 -2.49
CA ILE A 147 8.90 -0.63 -3.58
C ILE A 147 8.42 0.73 -3.06
N ASN A 148 7.38 0.76 -2.24
CA ASN A 148 6.88 2.00 -1.64
C ASN A 148 7.88 2.62 -0.66
N ILE A 149 8.61 1.81 0.11
CA ILE A 149 9.69 2.29 0.99
C ILE A 149 10.81 2.92 0.16
N ILE A 150 11.24 2.28 -0.92
CA ILE A 150 12.24 2.83 -1.84
C ILE A 150 11.72 4.15 -2.44
N THR A 151 10.48 4.17 -2.92
CA THR A 151 9.85 5.38 -3.48
C THR A 151 9.83 6.53 -2.46
N ALA A 152 9.39 6.25 -1.23
CA ALA A 152 9.36 7.24 -0.16
C ALA A 152 10.75 7.74 0.20
N ALA A 153 11.76 6.86 0.26
CA ALA A 153 13.14 7.23 0.52
C ALA A 153 13.67 8.20 -0.54
N VAL A 154 13.52 7.85 -1.82
CA VAL A 154 14.02 8.67 -2.94
C VAL A 154 13.28 10.01 -3.06
N LEU A 155 12.01 10.09 -2.62
CA LEU A 155 11.26 11.34 -2.57
C LEU A 155 11.63 12.25 -1.39
N THR A 156 12.32 11.72 -0.36
CA THR A 156 12.60 12.47 0.90
C THR A 156 14.06 12.79 1.13
N HIS A 157 14.97 12.08 0.50
CA HIS A 157 16.41 12.27 0.70
C HIS A 157 17.10 12.75 -0.57
N PRO A 158 18.25 13.43 -0.46
CA PRO A 158 19.00 13.91 -1.61
C PRO A 158 19.44 12.76 -2.52
N ARG A 159 19.39 12.99 -3.83
CA ARG A 159 19.79 12.01 -4.85
C ARG A 159 21.19 11.43 -4.63
N LYS A 160 22.14 12.24 -4.16
CA LYS A 160 23.52 11.83 -3.90
C LYS A 160 23.67 10.70 -2.88
N ASP A 161 22.65 10.51 -2.07
CA ASP A 161 22.64 9.51 -1.01
C ASP A 161 22.22 8.11 -1.52
N PHE A 162 22.02 7.96 -2.85
CA PHE A 162 21.54 6.71 -3.45
C PHE A 162 22.41 6.24 -4.63
N ASP A 163 22.59 4.94 -4.72
CA ASP A 163 22.97 4.25 -5.95
C ASP A 163 21.73 3.97 -6.81
N ILE A 164 21.24 5.02 -7.50
CA ILE A 164 20.07 4.90 -8.38
C ILE A 164 20.25 3.83 -9.47
N PRO A 165 21.42 3.72 -10.16
CA PRO A 165 21.67 2.62 -11.09
C PRO A 165 21.47 1.22 -10.50
N GLY A 166 22.03 0.98 -9.31
CA GLY A 166 21.85 -0.29 -8.59
C GLY A 166 20.40 -0.55 -8.22
N LEU A 167 19.72 0.46 -7.66
CA LEU A 167 18.30 0.35 -7.31
C LEU A 167 17.41 0.09 -8.55
N CYS A 168 17.72 0.69 -9.71
CA CYS A 168 17.01 0.37 -10.95
C CYS A 168 17.17 -1.11 -11.33
N ALA A 169 18.37 -1.66 -11.21
CA ALA A 169 18.62 -3.07 -11.55
C ALA A 169 17.88 -4.03 -10.63
N GLU A 170 17.87 -3.77 -9.32
CA GLU A 170 17.18 -4.60 -8.33
C GLU A 170 15.65 -4.49 -8.40
N ALA A 171 15.12 -3.30 -8.69
CA ALA A 171 13.67 -3.08 -8.74
C ALA A 171 13.04 -3.45 -10.10
N ALA A 172 13.82 -3.52 -11.20
CA ALA A 172 13.28 -3.75 -12.54
C ALA A 172 12.44 -5.03 -12.68
N PRO A 173 12.80 -6.18 -12.08
CA PRO A 173 11.96 -7.38 -12.16
C PRO A 173 10.52 -7.18 -11.65
N ALA A 174 10.31 -6.24 -10.73
CA ALA A 174 8.97 -5.93 -10.22
C ALA A 174 8.05 -5.26 -11.26
N LEU A 175 8.60 -4.68 -12.31
CA LEU A 175 7.82 -4.15 -13.44
C LEU A 175 7.04 -5.25 -14.18
N ALA A 176 7.57 -6.48 -14.22
CA ALA A 176 6.93 -7.64 -14.84
C ALA A 176 6.28 -8.59 -13.82
N ASP A 177 6.05 -8.13 -12.59
CA ASP A 177 5.44 -8.94 -11.52
C ASP A 177 4.05 -9.46 -11.94
N SER A 178 3.72 -10.68 -11.51
CA SER A 178 2.42 -11.30 -11.76
C SER A 178 1.25 -10.51 -11.14
N LYS A 179 1.51 -9.71 -10.10
CA LYS A 179 0.50 -8.94 -9.38
C LYS A 179 0.47 -7.49 -9.82
N LYS A 180 -0.70 -7.04 -10.29
CA LYS A 180 -0.92 -5.68 -10.79
C LYS A 180 -0.50 -4.56 -9.83
N LYS A 181 -0.65 -4.78 -8.50
CA LYS A 181 -0.28 -3.77 -7.51
C LYS A 181 1.25 -3.58 -7.45
N VAL A 182 2.00 -4.66 -7.57
CA VAL A 182 3.46 -4.60 -7.60
C VAL A 182 3.93 -3.92 -8.89
N ARG A 183 3.37 -4.29 -10.07
CA ARG A 183 3.67 -3.60 -11.33
C ARG A 183 3.35 -2.11 -11.27
N HIS A 184 2.22 -1.76 -10.64
CA HIS A 184 1.83 -0.36 -10.47
C HIS A 184 2.84 0.41 -9.62
N ALA A 185 3.18 -0.11 -8.43
CA ALA A 185 4.18 0.48 -7.56
C ALA A 185 5.55 0.63 -8.27
N ALA A 186 5.96 -0.40 -9.03
CA ALA A 186 7.21 -0.38 -9.76
C ALA A 186 7.23 0.70 -10.87
N LEU A 187 6.14 0.87 -11.63
CA LEU A 187 6.05 1.93 -12.63
C LEU A 187 6.11 3.33 -12.00
N GLU A 188 5.48 3.51 -10.83
CA GLU A 188 5.60 4.77 -10.07
C GLU A 188 7.03 5.04 -9.62
N LEU A 189 7.72 4.02 -9.10
CA LEU A 189 9.11 4.13 -8.70
C LEU A 189 10.03 4.48 -9.88
N PHE A 190 9.82 3.83 -11.05
CA PHE A 190 10.61 4.10 -12.24
C PHE A 190 10.41 5.51 -12.80
N ALA A 191 9.25 6.10 -12.62
CA ALA A 191 9.03 7.52 -12.91
C ALA A 191 9.84 8.43 -11.98
N VAL A 192 10.00 8.06 -10.70
CA VAL A 192 10.85 8.79 -9.74
C VAL A 192 12.33 8.63 -10.09
N PHE A 193 12.78 7.41 -10.39
CA PHE A 193 14.16 7.16 -10.83
C PHE A 193 14.52 7.95 -12.08
N ASP A 194 13.58 8.07 -13.03
CA ASP A 194 13.80 8.88 -14.24
C ASP A 194 14.06 10.35 -13.91
N CYS A 195 13.38 10.91 -12.94
CA CYS A 195 13.64 12.28 -12.48
C CYS A 195 14.95 12.42 -11.70
N CYS A 196 15.41 11.37 -11.05
CA CYS A 196 16.68 11.36 -10.33
C CYS A 196 17.88 11.23 -11.26
N LEU A 197 17.74 10.69 -12.44
CA LEU A 197 18.81 10.52 -13.43
C LEU A 197 18.89 11.74 -14.35
N ASP A 198 20.09 12.28 -14.56
CA ASP A 198 20.32 13.38 -15.50
C ASP A 198 19.88 13.00 -16.91
N THR A 199 19.50 13.98 -17.70
CA THR A 199 18.95 13.79 -19.06
C THR A 199 19.85 12.94 -19.97
N GLY A 200 21.17 13.05 -19.81
CA GLY A 200 22.15 12.25 -20.55
C GLY A 200 22.53 10.91 -19.94
N LYS A 201 22.08 10.63 -18.70
CA LYS A 201 22.48 9.45 -17.91
C LYS A 201 21.34 8.46 -17.63
N LYS A 202 20.32 8.41 -18.50
CA LYS A 202 19.15 7.51 -18.34
C LYS A 202 19.41 6.06 -18.77
N GLN A 203 20.59 5.78 -19.28
CA GLN A 203 20.96 4.43 -19.73
C GLN A 203 20.79 3.33 -18.66
N PRO A 204 21.18 3.52 -17.38
CA PRO A 204 21.02 2.47 -16.39
C PRO A 204 19.56 2.02 -16.22
N LEU A 205 18.62 2.98 -16.18
CA LEU A 205 17.19 2.71 -16.10
C LEU A 205 16.72 1.92 -17.32
N MET A 206 17.04 2.40 -18.53
CA MET A 206 16.64 1.75 -19.78
C MET A 206 17.22 0.35 -19.91
N LYS A 207 18.51 0.16 -19.60
CA LYS A 207 19.14 -1.16 -19.60
C LYS A 207 18.49 -2.13 -18.60
N ALA A 208 18.07 -1.62 -17.43
CA ALA A 208 17.39 -2.46 -16.44
C ALA A 208 16.01 -2.92 -16.96
N VAL A 209 15.25 -2.04 -17.59
CA VAL A 209 13.96 -2.36 -18.21
C VAL A 209 14.12 -3.34 -19.37
N ASP A 210 15.04 -3.03 -20.29
CA ASP A 210 15.34 -3.85 -21.47
C ASP A 210 15.74 -5.29 -21.10
N ARG A 211 16.57 -5.43 -20.07
CA ARG A 211 16.94 -6.76 -19.54
C ARG A 211 15.72 -7.57 -19.09
N VAL A 212 14.75 -6.93 -18.45
CA VAL A 212 13.52 -7.60 -17.99
C VAL A 212 12.62 -7.93 -19.17
N GLU A 213 12.47 -7.02 -20.12
CA GLU A 213 11.65 -7.24 -21.31
C GLU A 213 12.15 -8.41 -22.15
N LEU A 214 13.49 -8.49 -22.35
CA LEU A 214 14.13 -9.57 -23.11
C LEU A 214 14.14 -10.92 -22.40
N ALA A 215 14.22 -10.91 -21.06
CA ALA A 215 14.34 -12.16 -20.28
C ALA A 215 13.01 -12.87 -20.00
N GLY A 216 11.86 -12.19 -20.14
CA GLY A 216 10.65 -12.64 -19.48
C GLY A 216 9.35 -12.57 -20.28
N ASP A 217 9.32 -12.65 -21.62
CA ASP A 217 8.05 -12.49 -22.38
C ASP A 217 7.26 -11.23 -21.96
N ALA A 218 7.98 -10.16 -21.66
CA ALA A 218 7.42 -8.92 -21.15
C ALA A 218 7.31 -7.88 -22.28
N GLU A 219 6.89 -8.31 -23.47
CA GLU A 219 6.74 -7.46 -24.63
C GLU A 219 5.83 -6.26 -24.33
N GLY A 220 6.32 -5.05 -24.65
CA GLY A 220 5.62 -3.80 -24.39
C GLY A 220 5.92 -3.17 -23.03
N LEU A 221 6.82 -3.75 -22.23
CA LEU A 221 7.25 -3.17 -20.96
C LEU A 221 7.95 -1.83 -21.16
N MET A 222 8.85 -1.74 -22.13
CA MET A 222 9.56 -0.50 -22.45
C MET A 222 8.58 0.59 -22.86
N ALA A 223 7.56 0.27 -23.67
CA ALA A 223 6.51 1.20 -24.06
C ALA A 223 5.71 1.69 -22.85
N ALA A 224 5.41 0.80 -21.92
CA ALA A 224 4.70 1.15 -20.69
C ALA A 224 5.51 2.10 -19.80
N VAL A 225 6.81 1.84 -19.62
CA VAL A 225 7.71 2.72 -18.85
C VAL A 225 7.83 4.08 -19.53
N GLN A 226 7.98 4.13 -20.86
CA GLN A 226 8.03 5.38 -21.61
C GLN A 226 6.71 6.17 -21.48
N ALA A 227 5.56 5.50 -21.60
CA ALA A 227 4.25 6.14 -21.44
C ALA A 227 4.09 6.71 -20.02
N ARG A 228 4.53 5.98 -18.98
CA ARG A 228 4.49 6.46 -17.59
C ARG A 228 5.37 7.70 -17.38
N ARG A 229 6.58 7.69 -17.94
CA ARG A 229 7.53 8.83 -17.91
C ARG A 229 6.96 10.06 -18.63
N ALA A 230 6.34 9.87 -19.78
CA ALA A 230 5.74 10.95 -20.58
C ALA A 230 4.60 11.70 -19.89
N ARG A 231 4.03 11.15 -18.80
CA ARG A 231 3.02 11.86 -18.01
C ARG A 231 3.59 13.02 -17.19
N HIS A 232 4.89 13.04 -16.91
CA HIS A 232 5.58 14.08 -16.14
C HIS A 232 4.96 14.37 -14.76
N VAL A 233 4.20 13.43 -14.20
CA VAL A 233 3.58 13.55 -12.88
C VAL A 233 4.19 12.49 -11.96
N LEU A 234 4.69 12.90 -10.82
CA LEU A 234 5.33 12.01 -9.84
C LEU A 234 4.34 11.61 -8.74
N PRO A 235 4.53 10.42 -8.14
CA PRO A 235 3.86 10.08 -6.91
C PRO A 235 4.23 11.06 -5.81
N ARG A 236 3.39 11.16 -4.78
CA ARG A 236 3.58 12.05 -3.64
C ARG A 236 3.55 11.26 -2.35
N LEU A 237 4.05 11.88 -1.30
CA LEU A 237 3.88 11.35 0.05
C LEU A 237 2.67 12.05 0.68
N SER A 238 1.78 11.25 1.25
CA SER A 238 0.73 11.73 2.13
C SER A 238 1.30 12.21 3.46
N THR A 239 0.49 12.86 4.27
CA THR A 239 0.89 13.37 5.59
C THR A 239 1.37 12.27 6.54
N ASP A 240 0.87 11.05 6.37
CA ASP A 240 1.28 9.87 7.13
C ASP A 240 2.53 9.17 6.56
N GLY A 241 3.11 9.71 5.48
CA GLY A 241 4.31 9.20 4.84
C GLY A 241 4.09 8.00 3.91
N THR A 242 2.85 7.65 3.62
CA THR A 242 2.54 6.64 2.60
C THR A 242 2.60 7.22 1.20
N VAL A 243 2.89 6.38 0.20
CA VAL A 243 3.02 6.80 -1.19
C VAL A 243 1.65 6.88 -1.86
N GLU A 244 1.30 8.06 -2.37
CA GLU A 244 0.14 8.29 -3.22
C GLU A 244 0.58 8.24 -4.69
N TYR A 245 0.05 7.26 -5.43
CA TYR A 245 0.41 7.06 -6.83
C TYR A 245 -0.19 8.14 -7.73
N ALA A 246 0.60 8.59 -8.69
CA ALA A 246 0.16 9.57 -9.67
C ALA A 246 -0.66 8.93 -10.80
N LEU A 247 -0.38 7.66 -11.15
CA LEU A 247 -1.14 6.91 -12.13
C LEU A 247 -2.42 6.36 -11.50
N ALA A 248 -3.55 7.02 -11.76
CA ALA A 248 -4.84 6.56 -11.25
C ALA A 248 -5.35 5.33 -12.02
N LEU A 249 -5.63 4.24 -11.31
CA LEU A 249 -6.26 3.08 -11.91
C LEU A 249 -7.79 3.26 -11.99
N PRO A 250 -8.44 2.82 -13.09
CA PRO A 250 -9.89 2.88 -13.22
C PRO A 250 -10.56 2.03 -12.13
N ARG A 251 -11.61 2.58 -11.54
CA ARG A 251 -12.41 1.86 -10.53
C ARG A 251 -13.21 0.72 -11.19
N PRO A 252 -13.43 -0.39 -10.48
CA PRO A 252 -14.29 -1.45 -10.96
C PRO A 252 -15.68 -0.91 -11.32
N GLY A 253 -16.16 -1.19 -12.55
CA GLY A 253 -17.48 -0.72 -13.01
C GLY A 253 -17.49 0.65 -13.70
N GLN A 254 -16.42 1.41 -13.71
CA GLN A 254 -16.33 2.64 -14.48
C GLN A 254 -16.03 2.30 -15.94
N ARG A 255 -16.95 2.68 -16.87
CA ARG A 255 -16.69 2.57 -18.29
C ARG A 255 -15.47 3.42 -18.63
N ARG A 256 -14.53 2.86 -19.37
CA ARG A 256 -13.36 3.59 -19.88
C ARG A 256 -13.89 4.72 -20.75
N THR A 257 -13.89 5.94 -20.23
CA THR A 257 -14.08 7.10 -21.10
C THR A 257 -12.78 7.29 -21.88
N PRO A 258 -12.84 7.53 -23.19
CA PRO A 258 -11.65 7.66 -24.04
C PRO A 258 -10.69 8.78 -23.61
N GLN A 259 -11.14 9.70 -22.76
CA GLN A 259 -10.39 10.85 -22.28
C GLN A 259 -9.45 10.59 -21.10
N LEU A 260 -9.57 9.47 -20.39
CA LEU A 260 -8.58 9.10 -19.34
C LEU A 260 -7.61 8.09 -19.93
N GLY A 261 -6.82 8.54 -20.91
CA GLY A 261 -5.60 7.94 -21.42
C GLY A 261 -5.55 6.41 -21.36
N SER A 262 -6.04 5.74 -22.43
CA SER A 262 -5.57 4.40 -22.76
C SER A 262 -4.08 4.51 -23.13
N GLY A 263 -3.21 4.53 -22.13
CA GLY A 263 -1.78 4.54 -22.33
C GLY A 263 -1.22 3.15 -22.10
N ALA A 264 -0.12 2.84 -22.75
CA ALA A 264 0.59 1.57 -22.58
C ALA A 264 0.91 1.26 -21.11
N ASP A 265 1.11 2.29 -20.27
CA ASP A 265 1.33 2.16 -18.83
C ASP A 265 0.14 1.58 -18.08
N LEU A 266 -1.08 2.07 -18.34
CA LEU A 266 -2.30 1.55 -17.73
C LEU A 266 -2.59 0.13 -18.21
N ASP A 267 -2.45 -0.12 -19.49
CA ASP A 267 -2.68 -1.45 -20.07
C ASP A 267 -1.67 -2.46 -19.49
N TRP A 268 -0.42 -2.05 -19.33
CA TRP A 268 0.60 -2.87 -18.69
C TRP A 268 0.27 -3.20 -17.23
N VAL A 269 -0.10 -2.22 -16.42
CA VAL A 269 -0.47 -2.46 -15.03
C VAL A 269 -1.64 -3.44 -14.94
N LEU A 270 -2.65 -3.29 -15.79
CA LEU A 270 -3.87 -4.10 -15.74
C LEU A 270 -3.66 -5.52 -16.28
N ASN A 271 -2.97 -5.66 -17.40
CA ASN A 271 -2.88 -6.90 -18.17
C ASN A 271 -1.51 -7.60 -18.07
N GLY A 272 -0.43 -6.86 -17.76
CA GLY A 272 0.91 -7.41 -17.51
C GLY A 272 1.58 -8.01 -18.74
N GLY A 273 1.45 -7.38 -19.90
CA GLY A 273 2.07 -7.83 -21.13
C GLY A 273 1.50 -9.12 -21.71
N ARG A 274 0.50 -9.71 -21.07
CA ARG A 274 -0.28 -10.79 -21.70
C ARG A 274 -1.09 -10.16 -22.81
N GLY A 275 -0.56 -10.29 -24.03
CA GLY A 275 -1.12 -9.71 -25.23
C GLY A 275 -2.63 -9.92 -25.25
N HIS A 276 -3.36 -8.87 -25.54
CA HIS A 276 -4.53 -9.05 -26.36
C HIS A 276 -4.03 -9.83 -27.57
N SER A 277 -4.28 -11.14 -27.62
CA SER A 277 -4.40 -11.75 -28.92
C SER A 277 -5.51 -10.94 -29.60
N SER A 278 -5.10 -9.92 -30.29
CA SER A 278 -5.90 -9.24 -31.27
C SER A 278 -6.26 -10.33 -32.28
N ARG A 279 -7.44 -10.91 -32.10
CA ARG A 279 -8.21 -11.39 -33.22
C ARG A 279 -8.52 -10.15 -34.06
N SER A 280 -7.53 -9.74 -34.82
CA SER A 280 -7.71 -9.03 -36.04
C SER A 280 -8.14 -10.06 -37.08
N ASP A 281 -9.34 -10.57 -36.94
CA ASP A 281 -10.10 -11.04 -38.11
C ASP A 281 -10.81 -9.82 -38.67
N VAL A 282 -10.08 -9.20 -39.57
CA VAL A 282 -10.70 -8.43 -40.65
C VAL A 282 -11.33 -9.48 -41.58
N ASP A 283 -12.56 -9.81 -41.32
CA ASP A 283 -13.44 -10.37 -42.35
C ASP A 283 -14.67 -9.48 -42.44
N LEU A 284 -14.59 -8.62 -43.44
CA LEU A 284 -15.73 -7.91 -44.05
C LEU A 284 -16.53 -8.96 -44.80
N THR A 285 -17.62 -9.40 -44.24
CA THR A 285 -18.90 -9.76 -44.88
C THR A 285 -19.65 -10.71 -43.94
N ASP A 286 -20.62 -10.24 -43.25
CA ASP A 286 -22.00 -10.71 -43.27
C ASP A 286 -22.83 -10.09 -42.12
N ASN A 287 -23.84 -9.35 -42.53
CA ASN A 287 -24.88 -8.84 -41.66
C ASN A 287 -25.83 -9.98 -41.25
N THR A 288 -25.63 -10.58 -40.10
CA THR A 288 -26.70 -11.32 -39.41
C THR A 288 -26.50 -11.20 -37.90
N PRO A 289 -27.53 -10.83 -37.14
CA PRO A 289 -27.38 -10.77 -35.66
C PRO A 289 -27.44 -12.17 -35.13
N GLN A 290 -26.28 -12.79 -34.97
CA GLN A 290 -26.14 -14.04 -34.19
C GLN A 290 -26.23 -13.75 -32.72
N GLN A 291 -27.32 -14.19 -32.11
CA GLN A 291 -27.44 -14.39 -30.69
C GLN A 291 -26.19 -15.13 -30.15
N ARG A 292 -25.42 -14.45 -29.34
CA ARG A 292 -24.33 -15.07 -28.58
C ARG A 292 -24.93 -16.11 -27.65
N ARG A 293 -24.90 -17.37 -28.04
CA ARG A 293 -25.04 -18.51 -27.14
C ARG A 293 -23.86 -18.46 -26.18
N MET A 294 -24.11 -18.10 -24.94
CA MET A 294 -23.18 -18.32 -23.84
C MET A 294 -23.11 -19.84 -23.59
N VAL A 295 -22.10 -20.47 -24.13
CA VAL A 295 -21.76 -21.85 -23.76
C VAL A 295 -21.12 -21.80 -22.39
N SER A 296 -21.92 -21.91 -21.37
CA SER A 296 -21.46 -22.14 -20.00
C SER A 296 -21.24 -23.64 -19.82
N ALA A 297 -20.01 -24.08 -20.05
CA ALA A 297 -19.55 -25.42 -19.64
C ALA A 297 -19.15 -25.39 -18.16
N GLY A 298 -20.01 -24.97 -17.27
CA GLY A 298 -19.76 -24.87 -15.83
C GLY A 298 -20.74 -25.72 -15.05
N LYS A 299 -20.23 -26.73 -14.37
CA LYS A 299 -20.96 -27.53 -13.40
C LYS A 299 -21.81 -26.66 -12.47
N GLY A 300 -23.12 -26.61 -12.71
CA GLY A 300 -24.23 -26.39 -11.77
C GLY A 300 -24.24 -25.24 -10.79
N LYS A 301 -23.23 -24.38 -10.72
CA LYS A 301 -23.12 -23.33 -9.69
C LYS A 301 -23.61 -21.94 -10.12
N ASN A 302 -23.94 -21.74 -11.39
CA ASN A 302 -24.38 -20.45 -11.95
C ASN A 302 -25.73 -20.50 -12.66
N LYS A 303 -26.62 -21.40 -12.21
CA LYS A 303 -28.00 -21.43 -12.71
C LYS A 303 -28.84 -20.40 -12.00
N LEU A 304 -29.59 -19.61 -12.77
CA LEU A 304 -30.52 -18.61 -12.26
C LEU A 304 -31.66 -19.30 -11.47
N PRO A 305 -32.26 -18.64 -10.47
CA PRO A 305 -33.23 -19.27 -9.57
C PRO A 305 -34.39 -19.98 -10.29
N TRP A 306 -34.83 -19.48 -11.45
CA TRP A 306 -35.92 -20.07 -12.27
C TRP A 306 -35.50 -21.29 -13.07
N GLU A 307 -34.22 -21.50 -13.34
CA GLU A 307 -33.71 -22.72 -14.03
C GLU A 307 -33.67 -23.95 -13.12
N ARG A 308 -33.82 -23.73 -11.80
CA ARG A 308 -33.89 -24.84 -10.82
C ARG A 308 -35.27 -25.44 -10.70
N SER A 309 -36.34 -24.71 -11.10
CA SER A 309 -37.73 -25.16 -11.00
C SER A 309 -38.13 -26.10 -12.15
N ALA A 310 -37.50 -25.96 -13.33
CA ALA A 310 -37.85 -26.77 -14.51
C ALA A 310 -37.38 -28.24 -14.45
N LEU A 311 -36.44 -28.57 -13.55
CA LEU A 311 -35.91 -29.95 -13.41
C LEU A 311 -36.66 -30.78 -12.36
N SER A 312 -37.58 -30.18 -11.62
CA SER A 312 -38.39 -30.88 -10.61
C SER A 312 -39.73 -31.45 -11.17
N GLU A 313 -40.14 -30.97 -12.36
CA GLU A 313 -41.40 -31.42 -12.96
C GLU A 313 -41.25 -32.59 -13.96
N GLU A 314 -40.03 -32.85 -14.46
CA GLU A 314 -39.80 -33.98 -15.38
C GLU A 314 -39.58 -35.34 -14.70
N LEU A 315 -39.56 -35.42 -13.38
CA LEU A 315 -39.36 -36.68 -12.62
C LEU A 315 -40.65 -37.22 -11.95
N GLN A 316 -41.84 -36.65 -12.25
CA GLN A 316 -43.11 -37.08 -11.68
C GLN A 316 -44.16 -37.65 -12.66
N THR A 317 -43.78 -37.94 -13.89
CA THR A 317 -44.69 -38.62 -14.84
C THR A 317 -44.13 -39.95 -15.29
N ASN A 318 -44.14 -40.95 -14.42
CA ASN A 318 -44.23 -42.36 -14.82
C ASN A 318 -44.48 -43.23 -13.55
N GLY A 319 -45.69 -43.67 -13.37
CA GLY A 319 -45.97 -44.77 -12.44
C GLY A 319 -47.36 -44.77 -11.82
N LYS A 320 -48.39 -45.13 -12.63
CA LYS A 320 -49.58 -45.93 -12.30
C LYS A 320 -50.36 -45.61 -11.04
N THR A 321 -51.62 -45.15 -11.29
CA THR A 321 -52.87 -45.34 -10.53
C THR A 321 -53.16 -46.83 -10.26
N PRO A 322 -54.21 -47.27 -9.47
CA PRO A 322 -55.21 -46.49 -8.72
C PRO A 322 -55.51 -47.07 -7.31
N ASP A 323 -56.25 -46.39 -6.48
CA ASP A 323 -57.51 -46.79 -5.83
C ASP A 323 -57.70 -46.15 -4.46
N GLN A 324 -58.81 -45.42 -4.40
CA GLN A 324 -59.98 -45.47 -3.51
C GLN A 324 -59.88 -44.99 -2.04
N HIS A 325 -60.87 -44.10 -1.85
CA HIS A 325 -61.72 -43.91 -0.67
C HIS A 325 -61.16 -43.08 0.50
N VAL A 326 -61.80 -42.03 0.80
CA VAL A 326 -63.07 -41.67 1.45
C VAL A 326 -62.82 -40.70 2.61
N ILE A 327 -63.52 -39.58 2.50
CA ILE A 327 -64.32 -38.82 3.49
C ILE A 327 -63.60 -38.03 4.61
N SER A 328 -63.94 -36.74 4.55
CA SER A 328 -64.42 -35.83 5.61
C SER A 328 -63.41 -35.33 6.62
N GLU A 329 -63.39 -34.15 6.95
CA GLU A 329 -64.18 -33.03 7.34
C GLU A 329 -63.28 -31.89 7.83
N ASP A 330 -63.58 -30.72 7.39
CA ASP A 330 -63.32 -29.45 8.07
C ASP A 330 -64.22 -29.40 9.39
N PRO A 331 -64.17 -28.41 10.23
CA PRO A 331 -63.52 -27.09 10.19
C PRO A 331 -63.11 -26.52 11.59
N SER A 332 -62.80 -25.28 11.54
CA SER A 332 -62.88 -24.23 12.56
C SER A 332 -61.60 -23.65 13.05
N SER A 333 -61.35 -22.45 12.65
CA SER A 333 -61.74 -21.13 13.13
C SER A 333 -61.05 -20.68 14.42
N SER A 334 -60.42 -19.57 14.30
CA SER A 334 -60.49 -18.38 15.16
C SER A 334 -59.29 -17.47 14.89
N THR A 335 -59.41 -16.42 14.15
CA THR A 335 -59.91 -15.08 14.48
C THR A 335 -59.48 -14.53 15.85
N ARG A 336 -58.69 -13.49 15.83
CA ARG A 336 -58.87 -12.16 16.48
C ARG A 336 -57.59 -11.37 16.43
N LEU A 337 -57.63 -10.27 15.73
CA LEU A 337 -57.98 -8.90 16.07
C LEU A 337 -56.94 -8.22 16.95
N ARG A 338 -56.25 -7.25 16.31
CA ARG A 338 -56.44 -5.78 16.40
C ARG A 338 -56.13 -5.17 17.76
N GLN A 339 -55.26 -4.21 17.78
CA GLN A 339 -55.43 -2.77 18.10
C GLN A 339 -54.05 -2.13 18.17
N HIS A 340 -53.68 -1.15 17.32
CA HIS A 340 -53.99 0.27 17.36
C HIS A 340 -53.66 0.99 18.67
N SER A 341 -52.69 1.88 18.60
CA SER A 341 -52.65 3.29 19.02
C SER A 341 -51.21 3.77 18.82
N GLY A 342 -50.83 4.77 18.11
CA GLY A 342 -51.47 6.03 17.81
C GLY A 342 -51.06 7.13 18.79
N ALA A 343 -50.08 7.95 18.43
CA ALA A 343 -49.87 9.35 18.78
C ALA A 343 -48.52 9.80 18.17
N ARG A 344 -48.45 10.51 17.12
CA ARG A 344 -48.52 11.92 16.80
C ARG A 344 -47.97 12.83 17.92
N TYR A 345 -46.82 13.45 17.62
CA TYR A 345 -46.57 14.88 17.84
C TYR A 345 -45.33 15.33 17.03
N SER A 346 -45.57 16.17 16.05
CA SER A 346 -44.71 17.25 15.60
C SER A 346 -45.42 18.54 15.99
N PRO A 347 -44.93 19.75 15.95
CA PRO A 347 -43.73 20.29 15.28
C PRO A 347 -42.97 21.37 16.10
N SER A 348 -41.85 21.84 15.67
CA SER A 348 -41.44 23.25 15.68
C SER A 348 -40.08 23.45 15.06
N GLU A 349 -40.02 23.92 13.82
CA GLU A 349 -39.03 24.90 13.33
C GLU A 349 -39.39 26.29 13.88
N PRO A 350 -38.56 27.32 13.81
CA PRO A 350 -37.77 27.73 12.66
C PRO A 350 -36.45 28.56 12.88
N LEU A 351 -35.76 28.82 11.76
CA LEU A 351 -35.00 30.03 11.43
C LEU A 351 -33.55 30.12 12.01
N LEU A 352 -32.51 30.33 11.24
CA LEU A 352 -32.15 31.39 10.29
C LEU A 352 -30.84 31.03 9.55
N SER A 353 -30.87 31.11 8.25
CA SER A 353 -29.69 31.38 7.42
C SER A 353 -29.33 32.88 7.52
N PRO A 354 -28.10 33.25 7.18
CA PRO A 354 -27.98 34.21 6.10
C PRO A 354 -26.98 33.88 5.00
N ARG A 355 -27.47 34.04 3.81
CA ARG A 355 -26.74 34.36 2.58
C ARG A 355 -25.88 35.63 2.74
N ARG A 356 -24.71 35.59 2.16
CA ARG A 356 -24.13 36.75 1.39
C ARG A 356 -22.86 36.29 0.71
N THR A 357 -22.79 36.35 -0.53
CA THR A 357 -22.68 37.26 -1.65
C THR A 357 -21.27 37.28 -2.21
N ARG A 358 -21.26 36.89 -3.49
CA ARG A 358 -20.19 37.13 -4.46
C ARG A 358 -19.71 38.62 -4.39
N ARG A 359 -18.39 38.78 -4.47
CA ARG A 359 -17.82 39.94 -5.16
C ARG A 359 -16.58 39.51 -5.95
N SER A 360 -16.73 39.57 -7.24
CA SER A 360 -15.69 39.75 -8.24
C SER A 360 -15.21 41.20 -8.20
N LEU A 361 -13.92 41.38 -8.49
CA LEU A 361 -13.23 42.56 -9.03
C LEU A 361 -11.76 42.34 -8.72
N GLY A 362 -10.77 42.42 -9.56
CA GLY A 362 -10.63 43.09 -10.80
C GLY A 362 -9.14 43.01 -11.15
N ARG A 363 -8.86 42.82 -12.39
CA ARG A 363 -7.55 42.97 -13.03
C ARG A 363 -6.90 44.28 -12.63
N LEU A 364 -5.59 44.25 -12.31
CA LEU A 364 -4.70 45.35 -12.62
C LEU A 364 -3.32 44.85 -13.03
N ARG A 365 -3.01 45.10 -14.29
CA ARG A 365 -1.68 45.12 -14.91
C ARG A 365 -0.91 46.36 -14.43
N ARG A 366 0.41 46.17 -14.24
CA ARG A 366 1.51 47.06 -14.70
C ARG A 366 2.79 46.56 -14.09
N SER A 367 3.74 46.03 -14.88
CA SER A 367 4.81 46.75 -15.60
C SER A 367 5.63 47.67 -14.68
N GLY A 368 6.89 47.29 -14.49
CA GLY A 368 7.95 48.08 -13.90
C GLY A 368 9.24 47.31 -13.85
N SER A 369 9.96 47.31 -14.97
CA SER A 369 11.39 47.09 -15.09
C SER A 369 12.14 48.09 -14.28
N LEU A 370 13.19 47.67 -13.57
CA LEU A 370 14.40 48.49 -13.40
C LEU A 370 15.56 47.60 -12.93
N ASP A 371 16.53 47.58 -13.76
CA ASP A 371 17.93 47.22 -13.57
C ASP A 371 18.52 47.73 -12.27
N SER A 372 19.44 46.98 -11.69
CA SER A 372 20.79 47.45 -11.30
C SER A 372 21.54 46.30 -10.64
N ASP A 373 22.57 45.83 -11.32
CA ASP A 373 23.83 45.27 -10.83
C ASP A 373 24.62 46.29 -10.04
N PRO A 374 25.91 45.95 -9.62
CA PRO A 374 26.49 44.83 -8.90
C PRO A 374 27.38 45.26 -7.72
N ASP A 375 28.15 44.27 -7.20
CA ASP A 375 29.41 44.44 -6.43
C ASP A 375 29.32 45.14 -5.05
N ILE A 376 29.78 44.35 -4.10
CA ILE A 376 30.73 44.67 -3.01
C ILE A 376 30.62 43.52 -1.97
N PHE A 377 31.61 42.67 -1.90
CA PHE A 377 32.59 42.52 -0.87
C PHE A 377 33.59 41.42 -1.19
N LYS A 378 34.74 41.90 -1.56
CA LYS A 378 36.04 41.20 -1.58
C LYS A 378 36.71 41.39 -0.23
N ALA A 379 37.51 40.39 0.14
CA ALA A 379 38.63 40.39 1.12
C ALA A 379 38.19 40.11 2.58
N ALA A 380 38.76 39.05 3.22
CA ALA A 380 40.15 38.99 3.62
C ALA A 380 40.50 37.54 4.05
N SER A 381 41.56 37.02 3.49
CA SER A 381 42.40 36.03 4.13
C SER A 381 43.31 36.69 5.16
N PRO A 382 43.74 36.01 6.21
CA PRO A 382 45.10 36.20 6.70
C PRO A 382 45.88 34.91 6.65
N SER A 383 47.13 35.15 6.18
CA SER A 383 48.30 34.34 6.09
C SER A 383 48.81 33.79 7.41
N GLU A 384 49.49 32.65 7.23
CA GLU A 384 50.56 32.04 8.03
C GLU A 384 51.34 32.96 8.97
N SER A 385 51.67 32.41 10.16
CA SER A 385 53.06 32.44 10.71
C SER A 385 53.21 31.48 11.88
N GLU A 386 54.08 30.51 11.69
CA GLU A 386 55.12 29.96 12.55
C GLU A 386 55.16 30.36 14.01
N LYS A 387 55.06 29.40 14.86
CA LYS A 387 56.16 28.89 15.68
C LYS A 387 55.78 27.56 16.32
#